data_0aaada796198922fda2b50a4e8879430
#
_entry.id   0aaada796198922fda2b50a4e8879430
#
_cell.length_a   1.000
_cell.length_b   1.000
_cell.length_c   1.000
_cell.angle_alpha   90.00
_cell.angle_beta   90.00
_cell.angle_gamma   90.00
#
_symmetry.space_group_name_H-M   'P 1'
#
loop_
_entity.id
_entity.type
_entity.pdbx_description
1 polymer ?
#
loop_
_entity_poly.entity_id
_entity_poly.type
_entity_poly.pdbx_seq_one_letter_code
_entity_poly.pdbx_strand_id
1 'polypeptide(L)'
;MIAVAGPTVRCAEYATYGTHELAVNAAKAMAGRKAVILANHGILAGAKDLLNAFNIIEEVEYCSEIYVKAKSIGDPVLLSEQEMKKMAEKFKSYGQKKSIRRETEEARG
;
A
#
# COMPACT_ATOMS: atom_id res chain seq x y z
N MET A 1 4.94 2.03 -6.26
CA MET A 1 3.67 2.57 -6.74
C MET A 1 2.54 2.24 -5.76
N ILE A 2 1.76 3.22 -5.38
CA ILE A 2 0.75 3.08 -4.31
C ILE A 2 -0.39 2.11 -4.65
N ALA A 3 -0.58 1.79 -5.92
CA ALA A 3 -1.60 0.85 -6.38
C ALA A 3 -1.53 -0.55 -5.72
N VAL A 4 -0.37 -0.96 -5.23
CA VAL A 4 -0.22 -2.23 -4.49
C VAL A 4 -0.99 -2.22 -3.15
N ALA A 5 -1.22 -1.05 -2.60
CA ALA A 5 -1.94 -0.85 -1.33
C ALA A 5 -3.45 -0.67 -1.52
N GLY A 6 -3.88 -0.43 -2.75
CA GLY A 6 -5.28 -0.17 -3.12
C GLY A 6 -5.43 1.10 -3.95
N PRO A 7 -6.67 1.61 -4.11
CA PRO A 7 -6.93 2.79 -4.95
C PRO A 7 -6.30 4.07 -4.40
N THR A 8 -6.25 4.22 -3.10
CA THR A 8 -5.59 5.30 -2.37
C THR A 8 -5.11 4.80 -1.02
N VAL A 9 -4.22 5.54 -0.38
CA VAL A 9 -3.87 5.34 1.03
C VAL A 9 -4.43 6.51 1.82
N ARG A 10 -5.24 6.21 2.83
CA ARG A 10 -5.85 7.22 3.70
C ARG A 10 -5.01 7.44 4.94
N CYS A 11 -5.20 8.60 5.58
CA CYS A 11 -4.68 8.88 6.90
C CYS A 11 -5.82 8.71 7.92
N ALA A 12 -5.66 7.80 8.87
CA ALA A 12 -6.60 7.63 9.96
C ALA A 12 -6.54 8.81 10.93
N GLU A 13 -7.67 9.17 11.49
CA GLU A 13 -7.71 10.20 12.54
C GLU A 13 -6.84 9.80 13.73
N TYR A 14 -6.20 10.80 14.31
CA TYR A 14 -5.35 10.60 15.48
C TYR A 14 -6.14 10.06 16.67
N ALA A 15 -5.54 9.11 17.35
CA ALA A 15 -5.90 8.69 18.69
C ALA A 15 -4.63 8.24 19.42
N THR A 16 -4.64 8.22 20.73
CA THR A 16 -3.49 7.80 21.53
C THR A 16 -3.14 6.33 21.27
N TYR A 17 -1.85 6.03 21.22
CA TYR A 17 -1.39 4.66 21.06
C TYR A 17 -1.96 3.72 22.14
N GLY A 18 -2.20 2.46 21.77
CA GLY A 18 -2.72 1.47 22.68
C GLY A 18 -4.20 1.62 23.02
N THR A 19 -4.94 2.50 22.34
CA THR A 19 -6.37 2.70 22.58
C THR A 19 -7.24 1.96 21.56
N HIS A 20 -8.44 1.60 21.97
CA HIS A 20 -9.47 1.05 21.09
C HIS A 20 -9.86 2.04 19.98
N GLU A 21 -9.90 3.32 20.29
CA GLU A 21 -10.22 4.39 19.35
C GLU A 21 -9.22 4.39 18.14
N LEU A 22 -7.92 4.25 18.41
CA LEU A 22 -6.92 4.15 17.34
C LEU A 22 -7.19 2.94 16.44
N ALA A 23 -7.51 1.80 17.00
CA ALA A 23 -7.85 0.59 16.25
C ALA A 23 -9.08 0.79 15.35
N VAL A 24 -10.12 1.43 15.87
CA VAL A 24 -11.34 1.76 15.10
C VAL A 24 -11.03 2.73 13.95
N ASN A 25 -10.28 3.80 14.24
CA ASN A 25 -9.90 4.78 13.22
C ASN A 25 -9.05 4.16 12.11
N ALA A 26 -8.11 3.30 12.47
CA ALA A 26 -7.29 2.55 11.52
C ALA A 26 -8.14 1.64 10.63
N ALA A 27 -9.06 0.87 11.22
CA ALA A 27 -9.93 -0.04 10.48
C ALA A 27 -10.83 0.72 9.48
N LYS A 28 -11.41 1.84 9.89
CA LYS A 28 -12.23 2.69 9.01
C LYS A 28 -11.43 3.22 7.81
N ALA A 29 -10.26 3.76 8.07
CA ALA A 29 -9.42 4.34 7.02
C ALA A 29 -8.83 3.28 6.09
N MET A 30 -8.63 2.06 6.58
CA MET A 30 -8.08 0.93 5.82
C MET A 30 -9.12 0.19 4.98
N ALA A 31 -10.41 0.47 5.15
CA ALA A 31 -11.49 -0.23 4.45
C ALA A 31 -11.27 -0.27 2.92
N GLY A 32 -11.26 -1.48 2.33
CA GLY A 32 -11.00 -1.70 0.91
C GLY A 32 -9.56 -1.47 0.47
N ARG A 33 -8.61 -1.40 1.40
CA ARG A 33 -7.19 -1.11 1.19
C ARG A 33 -6.30 -2.08 1.95
N LYS A 34 -5.02 -2.11 1.56
CA LYS A 34 -4.01 -2.94 2.24
C LYS A 34 -3.06 -2.12 3.13
N ALA A 35 -3.20 -0.80 3.12
CA ALA A 35 -2.39 0.08 3.94
C ALA A 35 -3.18 1.31 4.40
N VAL A 36 -2.75 1.87 5.52
CA VAL A 36 -3.28 3.09 6.10
C VAL A 36 -2.15 3.84 6.81
N ILE A 37 -2.16 5.16 6.69
CA ILE A 37 -1.28 6.04 7.47
C ILE A 37 -1.99 6.35 8.78
N LEU A 38 -1.30 6.15 9.89
CA LEU A 38 -1.79 6.52 11.21
C LEU A 38 -1.22 7.89 11.57
N ALA A 39 -2.08 8.89 11.68
CA ALA A 39 -1.67 10.26 12.00
C ALA A 39 -0.73 10.30 13.21
N ASN A 40 0.43 10.90 13.08
CA ASN A 40 1.48 11.02 14.10
C ASN A 40 2.13 9.71 14.57
N HIS A 41 1.77 8.55 14.01
CA HIS A 41 2.33 7.26 14.42
C HIS A 41 3.17 6.57 13.34
N GLY A 42 2.64 6.45 12.13
CA GLY A 42 3.34 5.74 11.06
C GLY A 42 2.40 5.07 10.07
N ILE A 43 2.79 3.91 9.56
CA ILE A 43 2.05 3.16 8.54
C ILE A 43 1.68 1.79 9.08
N LEU A 44 0.46 1.34 8.76
CA LEU A 44 0.00 -0.02 8.99
C LEU A 44 -0.32 -0.66 7.63
N ALA A 45 0.18 -1.85 7.39
CA ALA A 45 -0.16 -2.63 6.20
C ALA A 45 -0.56 -4.05 6.58
N GLY A 46 -1.41 -4.64 5.75
CA GLY A 46 -1.84 -6.03 5.86
C GLY A 46 -1.79 -6.73 4.51
N ALA A 47 -1.37 -7.98 4.50
CA ALA A 47 -1.30 -8.82 3.33
C ALA A 47 -1.41 -10.30 3.74
N LYS A 48 -1.36 -11.21 2.76
CA LYS A 48 -1.42 -12.65 3.00
C LYS A 48 -0.24 -13.21 3.83
N ASP A 49 0.90 -12.54 3.81
CA ASP A 49 2.10 -12.88 4.57
C ASP A 49 2.91 -11.63 4.93
N LEU A 50 3.89 -11.82 5.81
CA LEU A 50 4.70 -10.73 6.33
C LEU A 50 5.56 -10.06 5.25
N LEU A 51 6.11 -10.82 4.32
CA LEU A 51 6.93 -10.29 3.23
C LEU A 51 6.13 -9.36 2.32
N ASN A 52 4.91 -9.76 1.94
CA ASN A 52 4.05 -8.92 1.13
C ASN A 52 3.60 -7.66 1.87
N ALA A 53 3.30 -7.76 3.17
CA ALA A 53 2.98 -6.59 3.99
C ALA A 53 4.16 -5.62 4.06
N PHE A 54 5.38 -6.12 4.24
CA PHE A 54 6.59 -5.31 4.24
C PHE A 54 6.82 -4.60 2.89
N ASN A 55 6.64 -5.30 1.78
CA ASN A 55 6.75 -4.72 0.44
C ASN A 55 5.74 -3.59 0.22
N ILE A 56 4.53 -3.73 0.75
CA ILE A 56 3.50 -2.67 0.68
C ILE A 56 3.96 -1.44 1.46
N ILE A 57 4.52 -1.60 2.65
CA ILE A 57 5.04 -0.48 3.45
C ILE A 57 6.18 0.23 2.72
N GLU A 58 7.13 -0.51 2.14
CA GLU A 58 8.22 0.10 1.35
C GLU A 58 7.69 0.94 0.19
N GLU A 59 6.71 0.41 -0.56
CA GLU A 59 6.12 1.13 -1.68
C GLU A 59 5.36 2.39 -1.25
N VAL A 60 4.59 2.30 -0.17
CA VAL A 60 3.86 3.45 0.37
C VAL A 60 4.83 4.53 0.84
N GLU A 61 5.88 4.16 1.55
CA GLU A 61 6.90 5.09 2.01
C GLU A 61 7.65 5.75 0.85
N TYR A 62 8.07 4.95 -0.14
CA TYR A 62 8.75 5.45 -1.34
C TYR A 62 7.88 6.42 -2.14
N CYS A 63 6.62 6.08 -2.40
CA CYS A 63 5.69 6.94 -3.10
C CYS A 63 5.38 8.23 -2.32
N SER A 64 5.29 8.14 -1.00
CA SER A 64 5.08 9.30 -0.13
C SER A 64 6.28 10.24 -0.19
N GLU A 65 7.50 9.73 -0.17
CA GLU A 65 8.73 10.52 -0.31
C GLU A 65 8.76 11.25 -1.65
N ILE A 66 8.47 10.56 -2.76
CA ILE A 66 8.41 11.16 -4.10
C ILE A 66 7.33 12.26 -4.13
N TYR A 67 6.16 12.00 -3.57
CA TYR A 67 5.06 12.96 -3.53
C TYR A 67 5.45 14.23 -2.79
N VAL A 68 6.05 14.11 -1.61
CA VAL A 68 6.51 15.26 -0.82
C VAL A 68 7.56 16.07 -1.57
N LYS A 69 8.53 15.41 -2.21
CA LYS A 69 9.55 16.06 -3.03
C LYS A 69 8.93 16.80 -4.23
N ALA A 70 8.05 16.13 -4.97
CA ALA A 70 7.35 16.74 -6.11
C ALA A 70 6.49 17.94 -5.68
N LYS A 71 5.77 17.81 -4.58
CA LYS A 71 4.93 18.88 -4.01
C LYS A 71 5.73 20.10 -3.59
N SER A 72 6.98 19.92 -3.17
CA SER A 72 7.86 21.03 -2.77
C SER A 72 8.33 21.89 -3.94
N ILE A 73 8.26 21.40 -5.16
CA ILE A 73 8.70 22.11 -6.37
C ILE A 73 7.58 22.43 -7.35
N GLY A 74 6.36 21.99 -7.09
CA GLY A 74 5.21 22.24 -7.97
C GLY A 74 4.00 21.39 -7.60
N ASP A 75 3.08 21.23 -8.56
CA ASP A 75 1.90 20.39 -8.41
C ASP A 75 2.15 19.04 -9.11
N PRO A 76 2.17 17.91 -8.35
CA PRO A 76 2.35 16.60 -8.95
C PRO A 76 1.18 16.23 -9.87
N VAL A 77 1.49 15.59 -10.99
CA VAL A 77 0.47 15.02 -11.88
C VAL A 77 0.02 13.68 -11.32
N LEU A 78 -1.24 13.58 -10.93
CA LEU A 78 -1.83 12.36 -10.40
C LEU A 78 -2.40 11.49 -11.52
N LEU A 79 -2.28 10.17 -11.36
CA LEU A 79 -2.92 9.22 -12.25
C LEU A 79 -4.44 9.25 -12.06
N SER A 80 -5.18 9.05 -13.16
CA SER A 80 -6.64 8.94 -13.12
C SER A 80 -7.10 7.69 -12.36
N GLU A 81 -8.35 7.70 -11.89
CA GLU A 81 -8.95 6.51 -11.26
C GLU A 81 -8.96 5.29 -12.19
N GLN A 82 -9.20 5.51 -13.49
CA GLN A 82 -9.16 4.45 -14.49
C GLN A 82 -7.77 3.84 -14.63
N GLU A 83 -6.73 4.66 -14.65
CA GLU A 83 -5.35 4.19 -14.72
C GLU A 83 -4.96 3.43 -13.44
N MET A 84 -5.39 3.91 -12.28
CA MET A 84 -5.18 3.22 -11.00
C MET A 84 -5.84 1.84 -10.99
N LYS A 85 -7.04 1.69 -11.54
CA LYS A 85 -7.71 0.39 -11.68
C LYS A 85 -6.94 -0.56 -12.60
N LYS A 86 -6.45 -0.07 -13.74
CA LYS A 86 -5.61 -0.88 -14.65
C LYS A 86 -4.34 -1.36 -13.96
N MET A 87 -3.69 -0.51 -13.19
CA MET A 87 -2.47 -0.85 -12.46
C MET A 87 -2.75 -1.90 -11.39
N ALA A 88 -3.86 -1.77 -10.64
CA ALA A 88 -4.27 -2.76 -9.65
C ALA A 88 -4.48 -4.15 -10.26
N GLU A 89 -5.13 -4.23 -11.43
CA GLU A 89 -5.31 -5.47 -12.19
C GLU A 89 -3.97 -6.08 -12.62
N LYS A 90 -3.05 -5.27 -13.14
CA LYS A 90 -1.71 -5.73 -13.56
C LYS A 90 -0.90 -6.28 -12.38
N PHE A 91 -0.98 -5.66 -11.21
CA PHE A 91 -0.28 -6.16 -10.01
C PHE A 91 -0.81 -7.50 -9.53
N LYS A 92 -2.11 -7.78 -9.65
CA LYS A 92 -2.67 -9.09 -9.34
C LYS A 92 -2.05 -10.19 -10.21
N SER A 93 -1.98 -9.98 -11.52
CA SER A 93 -1.42 -10.96 -12.47
C SER A 93 0.11 -11.08 -12.37
N TYR A 94 0.82 -10.01 -12.03
CA TYR A 94 2.26 -10.01 -11.84
C TYR A 94 2.70 -10.84 -10.64
N GLY A 95 1.97 -10.77 -9.54
CA GLY A 95 2.21 -11.60 -8.36
C GLY A 95 2.01 -13.09 -8.64
N GLN A 96 1.00 -13.45 -9.41
CA GLN A 96 0.73 -14.84 -9.81
C GLN A 96 1.84 -15.42 -10.71
N LYS A 97 2.34 -14.66 -11.67
CA LYS A 97 3.45 -15.09 -12.53
C LYS A 97 4.76 -15.35 -11.78
N LYS A 98 5.02 -14.61 -10.72
CA LYS A 98 6.18 -14.85 -9.86
C LYS A 98 6.07 -16.13 -9.03
N SER A 99 4.88 -16.45 -8.53
CA SER A 99 4.66 -17.70 -7.79
C SER A 99 4.81 -18.94 -8.68
N ILE A 100 4.25 -18.92 -9.86
CA ILE A 100 4.38 -20.00 -10.85
C ILE A 100 5.85 -20.22 -11.23
N ARG A 101 6.62 -19.15 -11.41
CA ARG A 101 8.05 -19.26 -11.74
C ARG A 101 8.87 -19.90 -10.62
N ARG A 102 8.61 -19.54 -9.36
CA ARG A 102 9.27 -20.15 -8.20
C ARG A 102 8.94 -21.64 -8.06
N GLU A 103 7.66 -22.01 -8.18
CA GLU A 103 7.22 -23.41 -8.14
C GLU A 103 7.85 -24.24 -9.27
N THR A 104 8.02 -23.68 -10.45
CA THR A 104 8.65 -24.34 -11.59
C THR A 104 10.17 -24.49 -11.39
N GLU A 105 10.83 -23.53 -10.79
CA GLU A 105 12.25 -23.59 -10.47
C GLU A 105 12.53 -24.57 -9.33
N GLU A 106 11.69 -24.61 -8.29
CA GLU A 106 11.78 -25.57 -7.19
C GLU A 106 11.48 -27.00 -7.66
N ALA A 107 10.55 -27.19 -8.59
CA ALA A 107 10.23 -28.49 -9.18
C ALA A 107 11.32 -29.01 -10.13
N ARG A 108 12.21 -28.15 -10.65
CA ARG A 108 13.34 -28.52 -11.52
C ARG A 108 14.64 -28.76 -10.76
N GLY A 109 14.72 -28.34 -9.52
CA GLY A 109 15.85 -28.57 -8.64
C GLY A 109 15.77 -29.93 -7.97
#